data_af4c301b424772485a424e5f616e5bf0
#
_entry.id   af4c301b424772485a424e5f616e5bf0
#
_cell.length_a   1.000
_cell.length_b   1.000
_cell.length_c   1.000
_cell.angle_alpha   90.00
_cell.angle_beta   90.00
_cell.angle_gamma   90.00
#
_symmetry.space_group_name_H-M   'P 1'
#
loop_
_entity.id
_entity.type
_entity.pdbx_description
1 polymer ?
#
loop_
_entity_poly.entity_id
_entity_poly.type
_entity_poly.pdbx_seq_one_letter_code
_entity_poly.pdbx_strand_id
1 'polypeptide(L)'
;YIPESYDPADVKIDSAFAPYDDPKFIELTKDLLTKAQEVEDAENAVKRARSSVSLWSNPYDSYSRNSLNEARSDLKEAQAKEEKAMSAARKIGDKMKEQMDKSPKFIGFKASISYRAKNNDGNILMESVFAVFDENIENITYMLDGNDYEQYQETLKEIHEARNSETDE
;
A
#
# COMPACT_ATOMS: atom_id res chain seq x y z
N TYR A 1 -22.98 -1.88 -13.42
CA TYR A 1 -24.01 -2.67 -12.74
C TYR A 1 -25.41 -2.17 -13.07
N ILE A 2 -26.39 -3.08 -13.11
CA ILE A 2 -27.80 -2.76 -13.29
C ILE A 2 -28.41 -2.56 -11.89
N PRO A 3 -28.79 -1.31 -11.52
CA PRO A 3 -29.21 -0.99 -10.14
C PRO A 3 -30.36 -1.86 -9.62
N GLU A 4 -31.30 -2.20 -10.48
CA GLU A 4 -32.49 -3.01 -10.14
C GLU A 4 -32.13 -4.48 -9.84
N SER A 5 -30.91 -4.90 -10.14
CA SER A 5 -30.42 -6.27 -9.89
C SER A 5 -29.68 -6.41 -8.55
N TYR A 6 -29.55 -5.33 -7.79
CA TYR A 6 -28.86 -5.34 -6.50
C TYR A 6 -29.60 -6.25 -5.50
N ASP A 7 -28.86 -7.22 -4.96
CA ASP A 7 -29.33 -8.18 -3.97
C ASP A 7 -28.28 -8.27 -2.86
N PRO A 8 -28.55 -7.69 -1.67
CA PRO A 8 -27.62 -7.77 -0.54
C PRO A 8 -27.53 -9.23 -0.04
N ALA A 9 -26.31 -9.76 -0.01
CA ALA A 9 -26.06 -11.14 0.41
C ALA A 9 -25.68 -11.23 1.91
N ASP A 10 -24.86 -10.30 2.39
CA ASP A 10 -24.42 -10.24 3.79
C ASP A 10 -24.09 -8.81 4.18
N VAL A 11 -24.47 -8.42 5.40
CA VAL A 11 -24.15 -7.10 5.97
C VAL A 11 -23.68 -7.30 7.40
N LYS A 12 -22.42 -6.91 7.66
CA LYS A 12 -21.84 -6.92 9.01
C LYS A 12 -21.56 -5.49 9.43
N ILE A 13 -22.06 -5.10 10.59
CA ILE A 13 -21.85 -3.77 11.16
C ILE A 13 -21.15 -3.92 12.49
N ASP A 14 -20.15 -3.08 12.75
CA ASP A 14 -19.38 -3.05 13.99
C ASP A 14 -18.98 -1.60 14.33
N SER A 15 -18.49 -1.39 15.54
CA SER A 15 -17.92 -0.11 15.95
C SER A 15 -16.59 0.15 15.23
N ALA A 16 -16.37 1.39 14.80
CA ALA A 16 -15.13 1.82 14.17
C ALA A 16 -14.25 2.59 15.18
N PHE A 17 -12.96 2.25 15.20
CA PHE A 17 -11.99 2.84 16.11
C PHE A 17 -10.74 3.33 15.36
N ALA A 18 -10.33 4.56 15.65
CA ALA A 18 -9.00 5.02 15.27
C ALA A 18 -7.93 4.26 16.09
N PRO A 19 -6.73 4.02 15.54
CA PRO A 19 -6.31 4.49 14.22
C PRO A 19 -6.81 3.62 13.06
N TYR A 20 -7.10 2.35 13.25
CA TYR A 20 -7.23 1.36 12.17
C TYR A 20 -8.44 1.56 11.25
N ASP A 21 -9.53 2.13 11.76
CA ASP A 21 -10.72 2.44 10.94
C ASP A 21 -10.74 3.93 10.52
N ASP A 22 -9.71 4.73 10.87
CA ASP A 22 -9.61 6.13 10.47
C ASP A 22 -9.25 6.23 8.98
N PRO A 23 -10.03 6.97 8.17
CA PRO A 23 -9.74 7.17 6.75
C PRO A 23 -8.30 7.59 6.45
N LYS A 24 -7.74 8.47 7.30
CA LYS A 24 -6.36 8.95 7.13
C LYS A 24 -5.32 7.83 7.34
N PHE A 25 -5.59 6.90 8.26
CA PHE A 25 -4.69 5.78 8.49
C PHE A 25 -4.79 4.77 7.35
N ILE A 26 -5.99 4.53 6.83
CA ILE A 26 -6.19 3.67 5.66
C ILE A 26 -5.45 4.23 4.45
N GLU A 27 -5.53 5.54 4.19
CA GLU A 27 -4.78 6.19 3.12
C GLU A 27 -3.26 6.11 3.34
N LEU A 28 -2.76 6.31 4.57
CA LEU A 28 -1.34 6.13 4.88
C LEU A 28 -0.86 4.70 4.58
N THR A 29 -1.69 3.69 4.82
CA THR A 29 -1.36 2.30 4.52
C THR A 29 -1.27 2.07 3.01
N LYS A 30 -2.18 2.63 2.22
CA LYS A 30 -2.10 2.59 0.74
C LYS A 30 -0.85 3.31 0.22
N ASP A 31 -0.55 4.47 0.78
CA ASP A 31 0.67 5.22 0.44
C ASP A 31 1.93 4.41 0.77
N LEU A 32 1.95 3.71 1.91
CA LEU A 32 3.06 2.84 2.31
C LEU A 32 3.28 1.70 1.30
N LEU A 33 2.22 1.02 0.89
CA LEU A 33 2.29 -0.04 -0.14
C LEU A 33 2.86 0.49 -1.46
N THR A 34 2.39 1.66 -1.90
CA THR A 34 2.90 2.31 -3.11
C THR A 34 4.39 2.63 -2.98
N LYS A 35 4.81 3.14 -1.81
CA LYS A 35 6.23 3.46 -1.57
C LYS A 35 7.10 2.21 -1.40
N ALA A 36 6.57 1.13 -0.85
CA ALA A 36 7.26 -0.15 -0.79
C ALA A 36 7.56 -0.68 -2.20
N GLN A 37 6.60 -0.59 -3.11
CA GLN A 37 6.81 -0.96 -4.51
C GLN A 37 7.86 -0.06 -5.19
N GLU A 38 7.84 1.27 -4.95
CA GLU A 38 8.86 2.18 -5.47
C GLU A 38 10.28 1.83 -4.95
N VAL A 39 10.39 1.38 -3.69
CA VAL A 39 11.66 0.92 -3.11
C VAL A 39 12.14 -0.34 -3.82
N GLU A 40 11.28 -1.34 -4.00
CA GLU A 40 11.62 -2.58 -4.69
C GLU A 40 12.08 -2.31 -6.14
N ASP A 41 11.38 -1.45 -6.86
CA ASP A 41 11.73 -1.05 -8.22
C ASP A 41 13.10 -0.34 -8.27
N ALA A 42 13.37 0.53 -7.30
CA ALA A 42 14.65 1.24 -7.19
C ALA A 42 15.80 0.28 -6.83
N GLU A 43 15.60 -0.65 -5.89
CA GLU A 43 16.58 -1.71 -5.57
C GLU A 43 16.91 -2.56 -6.80
N ASN A 44 15.89 -2.94 -7.57
CA ASN A 44 16.07 -3.70 -8.80
C ASN A 44 16.81 -2.88 -9.86
N ALA A 45 16.60 -1.55 -9.94
CA ALA A 45 17.39 -0.67 -10.81
C ALA A 45 18.85 -0.61 -10.38
N VAL A 46 19.13 -0.51 -9.07
CA VAL A 46 20.52 -0.55 -8.54
C VAL A 46 21.20 -1.89 -8.86
N LYS A 47 20.48 -3.02 -8.69
CA LYS A 47 21.01 -4.36 -9.05
C LYS A 47 21.41 -4.42 -10.54
N ARG A 48 20.54 -3.92 -11.44
CA ARG A 48 20.82 -3.86 -12.88
C ARG A 48 22.02 -2.95 -13.19
N ALA A 49 22.07 -1.77 -12.59
CA ALA A 49 23.17 -0.82 -12.79
C ALA A 49 24.51 -1.36 -12.29
N ARG A 50 24.54 -2.07 -11.16
CA ARG A 50 25.74 -2.78 -10.64
C ARG A 50 26.22 -3.84 -11.64
N SER A 51 25.31 -4.60 -12.22
CA SER A 51 25.63 -5.62 -13.24
C SER A 51 26.24 -4.96 -14.48
N SER A 52 25.72 -3.80 -14.92
CA SER A 52 26.28 -3.02 -16.05
C SER A 52 27.71 -2.55 -15.76
N VAL A 53 27.96 -2.00 -14.56
CA VAL A 53 29.33 -1.62 -14.14
C VAL A 53 30.27 -2.82 -14.14
N SER A 54 29.81 -3.98 -13.65
CA SER A 54 30.60 -5.22 -13.66
C SER A 54 30.94 -5.68 -15.07
N LEU A 55 29.99 -5.59 -16.01
CA LEU A 55 30.19 -5.95 -17.41
C LEU A 55 31.31 -5.13 -18.07
N TRP A 56 31.40 -3.84 -17.77
CA TRP A 56 32.37 -2.92 -18.33
C TRP A 56 33.62 -2.73 -17.45
N SER A 57 33.84 -3.55 -16.42
CA SER A 57 34.88 -3.36 -15.41
C SER A 57 36.32 -3.41 -15.96
N ASN A 58 36.54 -4.07 -17.09
CA ASN A 58 37.84 -4.20 -17.74
C ASN A 58 37.88 -3.50 -19.12
N PRO A 59 37.90 -2.17 -19.19
CA PRO A 59 37.83 -1.45 -20.43
C PRO A 59 39.19 -1.50 -21.17
N TYR A 60 39.17 -1.94 -22.44
CA TYR A 60 40.38 -2.09 -23.26
C TYR A 60 40.53 -1.01 -24.36
N ASP A 61 39.45 -0.29 -24.66
CA ASP A 61 39.45 0.80 -25.65
C ASP A 61 38.67 2.03 -25.16
N SER A 62 38.58 3.07 -26.01
CA SER A 62 37.87 4.30 -25.67
C SER A 62 36.39 4.11 -25.57
N TYR A 63 35.79 3.19 -26.34
CA TYR A 63 34.37 2.88 -26.29
C TYR A 63 34.02 2.22 -24.97
N SER A 64 34.70 1.15 -24.57
CA SER A 64 34.45 0.45 -23.31
C SER A 64 34.70 1.33 -22.07
N ARG A 65 35.65 2.29 -22.15
CA ARG A 65 35.86 3.32 -21.12
C ARG A 65 34.66 4.26 -20.99
N ASN A 66 34.07 4.70 -22.09
CA ASN A 66 32.89 5.54 -22.08
C ASN A 66 31.68 4.78 -21.51
N SER A 67 31.47 3.53 -21.94
CA SER A 67 30.42 2.67 -21.43
C SER A 67 30.56 2.42 -19.92
N LEU A 68 31.78 2.25 -19.41
CA LEU A 68 32.01 2.14 -17.96
C LEU A 68 31.67 3.46 -17.23
N ASN A 69 31.97 4.61 -17.79
CA ASN A 69 31.67 5.90 -17.19
C ASN A 69 30.14 6.15 -17.15
N GLU A 70 29.43 5.82 -18.23
CA GLU A 70 27.98 5.85 -18.30
C GLU A 70 27.35 4.90 -17.25
N ALA A 71 27.79 3.64 -17.20
CA ALA A 71 27.29 2.66 -16.24
C ALA A 71 27.51 3.10 -14.77
N ARG A 72 28.63 3.77 -14.48
CA ARG A 72 28.88 4.35 -13.14
C ARG A 72 27.97 5.53 -12.83
N SER A 73 27.67 6.37 -13.82
CA SER A 73 26.72 7.48 -13.68
C SER A 73 25.32 6.95 -13.40
N ASP A 74 24.89 5.94 -14.19
CA ASP A 74 23.58 5.28 -14.01
C ASP A 74 23.45 4.62 -12.64
N LEU A 75 24.53 3.98 -12.17
CA LEU A 75 24.53 3.39 -10.82
C LEU A 75 24.38 4.47 -9.74
N LYS A 76 25.06 5.58 -9.87
CA LYS A 76 24.94 6.69 -8.91
C LYS A 76 23.54 7.28 -8.91
N GLU A 77 22.93 7.43 -10.08
CA GLU A 77 21.54 7.91 -10.20
C GLU A 77 20.54 6.91 -9.60
N ALA A 78 20.71 5.62 -9.88
CA ALA A 78 19.87 4.56 -9.32
C ALA A 78 19.95 4.51 -7.79
N GLN A 79 21.16 4.62 -7.21
CA GLN A 79 21.35 4.68 -5.76
C GLN A 79 20.70 5.91 -5.12
N ALA A 80 20.77 7.07 -5.77
CA ALA A 80 20.09 8.27 -5.27
C ALA A 80 18.56 8.14 -5.29
N LYS A 81 18.02 7.45 -6.31
CA LYS A 81 16.57 7.15 -6.38
C LYS A 81 16.16 6.16 -5.29
N GLU A 82 16.94 5.11 -5.05
CA GLU A 82 16.72 4.13 -3.98
C GLU A 82 16.69 4.82 -2.60
N GLU A 83 17.69 5.64 -2.28
CA GLU A 83 17.76 6.39 -1.03
C GLU A 83 16.56 7.30 -0.83
N LYS A 84 16.13 7.99 -1.90
CA LYS A 84 14.94 8.85 -1.87
C LYS A 84 13.66 8.06 -1.62
N ALA A 85 13.49 6.90 -2.29
CA ALA A 85 12.33 6.04 -2.12
C ALA A 85 12.28 5.47 -0.69
N MET A 86 13.41 4.94 -0.18
CA MET A 86 13.51 4.45 1.19
C MET A 86 13.20 5.54 2.24
N SER A 87 13.72 6.76 2.03
CA SER A 87 13.43 7.89 2.92
C SER A 87 11.94 8.26 2.92
N ALA A 88 11.29 8.19 1.75
CA ALA A 88 9.86 8.47 1.64
C ALA A 88 9.01 7.39 2.34
N ALA A 89 9.32 6.12 2.13
CA ALA A 89 8.64 5.00 2.79
C ALA A 89 8.80 5.08 4.32
N ARG A 90 10.02 5.35 4.80
CA ARG A 90 10.30 5.51 6.24
C ARG A 90 9.46 6.62 6.88
N LYS A 91 9.33 7.77 6.22
CA LYS A 91 8.50 8.88 6.74
C LYS A 91 7.02 8.51 6.89
N ILE A 92 6.50 7.65 6.01
CA ILE A 92 5.13 7.15 6.13
C ILE A 92 5.05 6.18 7.30
N GLY A 93 5.99 5.23 7.40
CA GLY A 93 6.08 4.28 8.52
C GLY A 93 6.13 4.99 9.88
N ASP A 94 6.94 6.05 10.00
CA ASP A 94 7.03 6.85 11.24
C ASP A 94 5.68 7.49 11.60
N LYS A 95 4.96 8.04 10.63
CA LYS A 95 3.62 8.60 10.85
C LYS A 95 2.61 7.54 11.27
N MET A 96 2.66 6.37 10.65
CA MET A 96 1.79 5.25 11.02
C MET A 96 2.08 4.79 12.45
N LYS A 97 3.36 4.62 12.80
CA LYS A 97 3.78 4.26 14.16
C LYS A 97 3.24 5.25 15.20
N GLU A 98 3.38 6.55 14.94
CA GLU A 98 2.81 7.60 15.80
C GLU A 98 1.29 7.47 15.98
N GLN A 99 0.56 7.07 14.94
CA GLN A 99 -0.89 6.87 15.05
C GLN A 99 -1.22 5.58 15.84
N MET A 100 -0.47 4.50 15.60
CA MET A 100 -0.66 3.21 16.28
C MET A 100 -0.34 3.27 17.78
N ASP A 101 0.53 4.20 18.21
CA ASP A 101 0.87 4.39 19.62
C ASP A 101 -0.21 5.16 20.40
N LYS A 102 -1.21 5.73 19.72
CA LYS A 102 -2.33 6.40 20.36
C LYS A 102 -3.36 5.41 20.87
N SER A 103 -3.99 5.75 21.99
CA SER A 103 -5.11 4.96 22.51
C SER A 103 -6.26 4.88 21.49
N PRO A 104 -6.92 3.72 21.35
CA PRO A 104 -8.06 3.60 20.47
C PRO A 104 -9.15 4.62 20.83
N LYS A 105 -9.68 5.28 19.80
CA LYS A 105 -10.76 6.27 19.94
C LYS A 105 -11.91 5.85 19.03
N PHE A 106 -13.12 5.78 19.59
CA PHE A 106 -14.33 5.58 18.81
C PHE A 106 -14.52 6.74 17.81
N ILE A 107 -14.80 6.40 16.56
CA ILE A 107 -14.97 7.36 15.45
C ILE A 107 -16.26 7.15 14.67
N GLY A 108 -17.07 6.16 15.03
CA GLY A 108 -18.32 5.84 14.38
C GLY A 108 -18.51 4.34 14.17
N PHE A 109 -19.08 3.97 13.04
CA PHE A 109 -19.40 2.59 12.71
C PHE A 109 -18.76 2.20 11.39
N LYS A 110 -18.50 0.90 11.23
CA LYS A 110 -18.02 0.31 10.00
C LYS A 110 -18.97 -0.78 9.53
N ALA A 111 -19.12 -0.92 8.22
CA ALA A 111 -19.91 -1.98 7.63
C ALA A 111 -19.13 -2.67 6.52
N SER A 112 -19.18 -3.99 6.50
CA SER A 112 -18.81 -4.82 5.38
C SER A 112 -20.09 -5.35 4.74
N ILE A 113 -20.28 -5.05 3.45
CA ILE A 113 -21.50 -5.33 2.71
C ILE A 113 -21.11 -6.18 1.50
N SER A 114 -21.62 -7.41 1.46
CA SER A 114 -21.52 -8.25 0.26
C SER A 114 -22.85 -8.23 -0.48
N TYR A 115 -22.80 -8.14 -1.79
CA TYR A 115 -24.00 -8.06 -2.63
C TYR A 115 -23.79 -8.74 -3.97
N ARG A 116 -24.91 -9.10 -4.61
CA ARG A 116 -24.95 -9.57 -5.98
C ARG A 116 -25.54 -8.50 -6.85
N ALA A 117 -24.95 -8.31 -8.03
CA ALA A 117 -25.47 -7.39 -9.03
C ALA A 117 -25.18 -7.92 -10.43
N LYS A 118 -26.00 -7.55 -11.40
CA LYS A 118 -25.75 -7.86 -12.82
C LYS A 118 -24.86 -6.77 -13.43
N ASN A 119 -23.87 -7.21 -14.22
CA ASN A 119 -23.13 -6.29 -15.08
C ASN A 119 -23.96 -5.99 -16.37
N ASN A 120 -23.42 -5.13 -17.23
CA ASN A 120 -24.07 -4.77 -18.48
C ASN A 120 -24.25 -5.94 -19.46
N ASP A 121 -23.49 -7.03 -19.29
CA ASP A 121 -23.60 -8.25 -20.10
C ASP A 121 -24.60 -9.25 -19.52
N GLY A 122 -25.25 -8.91 -18.40
CA GLY A 122 -26.24 -9.73 -17.71
C GLY A 122 -25.66 -10.80 -16.77
N ASN A 123 -24.34 -10.85 -16.59
CA ASN A 123 -23.70 -11.78 -15.67
C ASN A 123 -23.89 -11.32 -14.22
N ILE A 124 -24.21 -12.27 -13.33
CA ILE A 124 -24.28 -11.99 -11.90
C ILE A 124 -22.86 -12.01 -11.34
N LEU A 125 -22.47 -10.90 -10.73
CA LEU A 125 -21.22 -10.75 -10.00
C LEU A 125 -21.52 -10.63 -8.52
N MET A 126 -20.63 -11.17 -7.69
CA MET A 126 -20.65 -10.99 -6.25
C MET A 126 -19.52 -10.04 -5.90
N GLU A 127 -19.86 -8.97 -5.23
CA GLU A 127 -18.95 -7.90 -4.86
C GLU A 127 -19.09 -7.61 -3.38
N SER A 128 -18.08 -6.97 -2.81
CA SER A 128 -18.12 -6.50 -1.43
C SER A 128 -17.62 -5.05 -1.34
N VAL A 129 -18.14 -4.36 -0.35
CA VAL A 129 -17.77 -2.97 -0.03
C VAL A 129 -17.56 -2.87 1.46
N PHE A 130 -16.50 -2.20 1.86
CA PHE A 130 -16.26 -1.75 3.22
C PHE A 130 -16.54 -0.25 3.30
N ALA A 131 -17.31 0.17 4.31
CA ALA A 131 -17.63 1.57 4.54
C ALA A 131 -17.45 1.94 6.01
N VAL A 132 -16.95 3.15 6.25
CA VAL A 132 -16.89 3.77 7.58
C VAL A 132 -17.88 4.92 7.62
N PHE A 133 -18.68 4.96 8.67
CA PHE A 133 -19.70 5.96 8.92
C PHE A 133 -19.32 6.83 10.12
N ASP A 134 -19.86 8.02 10.16
CA ASP A 134 -19.76 8.89 11.35
C ASP A 134 -20.50 8.30 12.57
N GLU A 135 -20.36 8.96 13.71
CA GLU A 135 -20.96 8.52 14.99
C GLU A 135 -22.50 8.44 14.95
N ASN A 136 -23.15 9.15 14.04
CA ASN A 136 -24.61 9.19 13.91
C ASN A 136 -25.13 8.28 12.77
N ILE A 137 -24.24 7.66 12.00
CA ILE A 137 -24.55 6.86 10.79
C ILE A 137 -25.26 7.69 9.71
N GLU A 138 -25.03 9.00 9.72
CA GLU A 138 -25.64 9.91 8.73
C GLU A 138 -24.78 10.05 7.46
N ASN A 139 -23.44 9.92 7.60
CA ASN A 139 -22.50 10.11 6.51
C ASN A 139 -21.52 8.96 6.40
N ILE A 140 -21.25 8.54 5.15
CA ILE A 140 -20.11 7.68 4.85
C ILE A 140 -18.86 8.57 4.84
N THR A 141 -17.94 8.33 5.74
CA THR A 141 -16.68 9.06 5.86
C THR A 141 -15.59 8.46 4.99
N TYR A 142 -15.68 7.15 4.70
CA TYR A 142 -14.77 6.44 3.84
C TYR A 142 -15.38 5.19 3.25
N MET A 143 -14.92 4.77 2.07
CA MET A 143 -15.39 3.56 1.40
C MET A 143 -14.26 2.92 0.60
N LEU A 144 -14.17 1.59 0.67
CA LEU A 144 -13.28 0.73 -0.09
C LEU A 144 -14.07 -0.35 -0.83
N ASP A 145 -13.61 -0.78 -1.98
CA ASP A 145 -14.05 -2.06 -2.52
C ASP A 145 -13.49 -3.24 -1.69
N GLY A 146 -14.04 -4.44 -1.89
CA GLY A 146 -13.67 -5.60 -1.10
C GLY A 146 -12.22 -6.01 -1.27
N ASN A 147 -11.66 -5.91 -2.47
CA ASN A 147 -10.28 -6.30 -2.74
C ASN A 147 -9.31 -5.33 -2.06
N ASP A 148 -9.56 -4.03 -2.15
CA ASP A 148 -8.77 -2.99 -1.47
C ASP A 148 -8.83 -3.19 0.06
N TYR A 149 -10.00 -3.58 0.59
CA TYR A 149 -10.16 -3.83 2.02
C TYR A 149 -9.41 -5.09 2.47
N GLU A 150 -9.46 -6.17 1.70
CA GLU A 150 -8.68 -7.38 1.99
C GLU A 150 -7.18 -7.08 1.99
N GLN A 151 -6.69 -6.38 0.97
CA GLN A 151 -5.29 -5.95 0.91
C GLN A 151 -4.90 -5.09 2.11
N TYR A 152 -5.77 -4.16 2.51
CA TYR A 152 -5.57 -3.35 3.71
C TYR A 152 -5.45 -4.20 4.97
N GLN A 153 -6.33 -5.21 5.15
CA GLN A 153 -6.30 -6.10 6.31
C GLN A 153 -5.04 -6.97 6.35
N GLU A 154 -4.60 -7.50 5.21
CA GLU A 154 -3.35 -8.27 5.10
C GLU A 154 -2.15 -7.40 5.48
N THR A 155 -2.09 -6.19 4.94
CA THR A 155 -1.00 -5.22 5.26
C THR A 155 -0.98 -4.87 6.75
N LEU A 156 -2.14 -4.67 7.38
CA LEU A 156 -2.21 -4.44 8.83
C LEU A 156 -1.65 -5.62 9.62
N LYS A 157 -1.98 -6.84 9.20
CA LYS A 157 -1.47 -8.05 9.85
C LYS A 157 0.05 -8.12 9.77
N GLU A 158 0.64 -7.87 8.59
CA GLU A 158 2.10 -7.83 8.40
C GLU A 158 2.77 -6.76 9.27
N ILE A 159 2.18 -5.57 9.35
CA ILE A 159 2.68 -4.47 10.19
C ILE A 159 2.67 -4.87 11.68
N HIS A 160 1.59 -5.53 12.14
CA HIS A 160 1.50 -6.00 13.52
C HIS A 160 2.51 -7.11 13.83
N GLU A 161 2.71 -8.05 12.91
CA GLU A 161 3.69 -9.13 13.06
C GLU A 161 5.12 -8.57 13.11
N ALA A 162 5.46 -7.63 12.22
CA ALA A 162 6.76 -6.96 12.23
C ALA A 162 7.01 -6.21 13.54
N ARG A 163 6.00 -5.47 14.04
CA ARG A 163 6.12 -4.73 15.29
C ARG A 163 6.32 -5.65 16.51
N ASN A 164 5.63 -6.78 16.55
CA ASN A 164 5.78 -7.73 17.66
C ASN A 164 7.16 -8.39 17.66
N SER A 165 7.74 -8.64 16.49
CA SER A 165 9.10 -9.20 16.39
C SER A 165 10.19 -8.23 16.86
N GLU A 166 9.99 -6.91 16.73
CA GLU A 166 10.94 -5.89 17.24
C GLU A 166 10.90 -5.74 18.77
N THR A 167 9.81 -6.17 19.43
CA THR A 167 9.67 -6.06 20.90
C THR A 167 10.22 -7.25 21.67
N ASP A 168 10.53 -8.35 20.99
CA ASP A 168 11.05 -9.59 21.59
C ASP A 168 12.60 -9.69 21.54
N GLU A 169 13.29 -8.68 21.00
CA GLU A 169 14.76 -8.52 21.03
C GLU A 169 15.20 -7.50 22.09
#